data_02857e756d60d18b2207e1abd514f8c9
#
_entry.id   02857e756d60d18b2207e1abd514f8c9
#
_cell.length_a   1.000
_cell.length_b   1.000
_cell.length_c   1.000
_cell.angle_alpha   90.00
_cell.angle_beta   90.00
_cell.angle_gamma   90.00
#
_symmetry.space_group_name_H-M   'P 1'
#
loop_
_entity.id
_entity.type
_entity.pdbx_description
1 polymer ?
#
loop_
_entity_poly.entity_id
_entity_poly.type
_entity_poly.pdbx_seq_one_letter_code
_entity_poly.pdbx_strand_id
1 'polypeptide(L)'
;IKNMDFSCATDYFYRDETHHDMDIILPAAMNYERYAPFGTHAGNKVSVRTPVKPMGEAKEDWWIALQLGCLVDDPKHFFDGDPVKACDSILKEWGTTYADAQKNLPNMTQVQGAKQQPLKYEKGLLRHDGQPGFDTPSGKIELSSNITKMHNLGTIPIYVEPYQPTAEYPIKLINGTRAPYITHSKTRSDSPYLLEIEPMSTVDINPEDAKARGINEGDKVLIKNQYGQARARARVSIIVPPGTAGMQYGWRGDQNTQVLIPREWDKLSGYAPYFETTVQITKEA
;
A
#
# COMPACT_ATOMS: atom_id res chain seq x y z
N ILE A 1 13.75 6.76 -13.53
CA ILE A 1 12.91 7.06 -14.70
C ILE A 1 13.77 7.76 -15.75
N LYS A 2 14.45 8.91 -15.46
CA LYS A 2 15.26 9.69 -16.42
C LYS A 2 16.30 8.92 -17.22
N ASN A 3 16.70 7.73 -16.79
CA ASN A 3 17.65 6.86 -17.46
C ASN A 3 16.97 5.69 -18.21
N MET A 4 15.66 5.70 -18.33
CA MET A 4 14.90 4.71 -19.10
C MET A 4 14.71 5.21 -20.53
N ASP A 5 14.79 4.31 -21.51
CA ASP A 5 14.56 4.65 -22.93
C ASP A 5 13.10 4.98 -23.21
N PHE A 6 12.18 4.46 -22.38
CA PHE A 6 10.75 4.70 -22.46
C PHE A 6 10.07 4.46 -21.12
N SER A 7 9.10 5.28 -20.77
CA SER A 7 8.34 5.18 -19.53
C SER A 7 6.84 5.43 -19.77
N CYS A 8 6.01 4.60 -19.13
CA CYS A 8 4.56 4.72 -19.18
C CYS A 8 3.97 4.54 -17.79
N ALA A 9 2.95 5.31 -17.47
CA ALA A 9 2.22 5.18 -16.21
C ALA A 9 0.71 5.14 -16.45
N THR A 10 -0.01 4.47 -15.55
CA THR A 10 -1.46 4.57 -15.43
C THR A 10 -1.82 5.28 -14.15
N ASP A 11 -2.66 6.29 -14.20
CA ASP A 11 -3.18 6.96 -13.00
C ASP A 11 -4.53 7.63 -13.30
N TYR A 12 -5.35 7.87 -12.26
CA TYR A 12 -6.60 8.62 -12.41
C TYR A 12 -6.40 10.13 -12.30
N PHE A 13 -5.25 10.59 -11.82
CA PHE A 13 -4.91 12.01 -11.71
C PHE A 13 -3.52 12.26 -12.27
N TYR A 14 -3.40 13.28 -13.11
CA TYR A 14 -2.10 13.79 -13.48
C TYR A 14 -1.43 14.49 -12.28
N ARG A 15 -0.14 14.26 -12.10
CA ARG A 15 0.67 14.85 -11.02
C ARG A 15 2.08 15.12 -11.48
N ASP A 16 2.48 16.37 -11.44
CA ASP A 16 3.82 16.76 -11.88
C ASP A 16 4.93 16.00 -11.14
N GLU A 17 4.76 15.76 -9.82
CA GLU A 17 5.80 15.09 -9.02
C GLU A 17 6.07 13.64 -9.43
N THR A 18 5.10 12.99 -10.06
CA THR A 18 5.21 11.57 -10.44
C THR A 18 5.17 11.35 -11.94
N HIS A 19 4.60 12.25 -12.71
CA HIS A 19 4.32 12.04 -14.12
C HIS A 19 5.12 12.97 -15.05
N HIS A 20 5.79 13.98 -14.53
CA HIS A 20 6.56 14.95 -15.34
C HIS A 20 7.57 14.28 -16.29
N ASP A 21 8.23 13.22 -15.81
CA ASP A 21 9.27 12.52 -16.57
C ASP A 21 8.75 11.27 -17.31
N MET A 22 7.42 11.11 -17.44
CA MET A 22 6.81 9.99 -18.18
C MET A 22 6.55 10.35 -19.62
N ASP A 23 6.86 9.42 -20.54
CA ASP A 23 6.62 9.60 -21.97
C ASP A 23 5.14 9.46 -22.31
N ILE A 24 4.44 8.52 -21.68
CA ILE A 24 3.00 8.30 -21.85
C ILE A 24 2.31 8.14 -20.49
N ILE A 25 1.15 8.79 -20.37
CA ILE A 25 0.26 8.62 -19.22
C ILE A 25 -1.10 8.17 -19.75
N LEU A 26 -1.55 7.02 -19.27
CA LEU A 26 -2.83 6.42 -19.61
C LEU A 26 -3.85 6.70 -18.50
N PRO A 27 -5.03 7.27 -18.81
CA PRO A 27 -6.04 7.54 -17.80
C PRO A 27 -6.66 6.23 -17.31
N ALA A 28 -6.55 5.98 -15.99
CA ALA A 28 -7.07 4.79 -15.35
C ALA A 28 -8.50 5.01 -14.84
N ALA A 29 -9.35 4.01 -15.02
CA ALA A 29 -10.72 4.01 -14.48
C ALA A 29 -10.73 3.83 -12.96
N MET A 30 -11.59 4.56 -12.28
CA MET A 30 -11.77 4.46 -10.82
C MET A 30 -12.53 3.20 -10.42
N ASN A 31 -12.58 2.94 -9.13
CA ASN A 31 -13.10 1.69 -8.57
C ASN A 31 -14.50 1.29 -9.03
N TYR A 32 -15.40 2.26 -9.22
CA TYR A 32 -16.78 2.01 -9.65
C TYR A 32 -16.96 1.94 -11.18
N GLU A 33 -15.90 2.22 -11.93
CA GLU A 33 -15.89 2.29 -13.38
C GLU A 33 -15.28 1.04 -14.03
N ARG A 34 -14.95 0.01 -13.25
CA ARG A 34 -14.23 -1.19 -13.70
C ARG A 34 -14.87 -2.50 -13.26
N TYR A 35 -14.73 -3.55 -14.06
CA TYR A 35 -15.16 -4.91 -13.77
C TYR A 35 -14.26 -5.58 -12.72
N ALA A 36 -12.97 -5.48 -12.88
CA ALA A 36 -11.99 -6.15 -12.05
C ALA A 36 -11.37 -5.20 -10.99
N PRO A 37 -10.87 -5.75 -9.87
CA PRO A 37 -11.11 -7.11 -9.40
C PRO A 37 -12.50 -7.29 -8.79
N PHE A 38 -12.98 -8.52 -8.74
CA PHE A 38 -14.14 -8.90 -7.96
C PHE A 38 -13.78 -9.12 -6.47
N GLY A 39 -14.77 -9.05 -5.58
CA GLY A 39 -14.56 -9.25 -4.14
C GLY A 39 -14.89 -10.67 -3.69
N THR A 40 -14.10 -11.22 -2.77
CA THR A 40 -14.38 -12.48 -2.09
C THR A 40 -14.61 -12.26 -0.62
N HIS A 41 -15.57 -12.98 -0.04
CA HIS A 41 -15.95 -12.85 1.34
C HIS A 41 -15.94 -14.21 2.05
N ALA A 42 -15.11 -14.34 3.09
CA ALA A 42 -14.97 -15.55 3.87
C ALA A 42 -14.68 -16.84 3.06
N GLY A 43 -14.13 -16.70 1.85
CA GLY A 43 -13.73 -17.81 0.98
C GLY A 43 -14.89 -18.62 0.37
N ASN A 44 -16.14 -18.25 0.60
CA ASN A 44 -17.31 -18.97 0.08
C ASN A 44 -18.41 -18.07 -0.51
N LYS A 45 -18.15 -16.78 -0.61
CA LYS A 45 -19.04 -15.82 -1.24
C LYS A 45 -18.28 -14.91 -2.17
N VAL A 46 -18.90 -14.52 -3.26
CA VAL A 46 -18.37 -13.61 -4.26
C VAL A 46 -19.34 -12.45 -4.47
N SER A 47 -18.80 -11.25 -4.59
CA SER A 47 -19.50 -10.11 -5.15
C SER A 47 -18.75 -9.58 -6.36
N VAL A 48 -19.49 -9.17 -7.38
CA VAL A 48 -18.98 -8.50 -8.57
C VAL A 48 -19.53 -7.09 -8.64
N ARG A 49 -19.10 -6.34 -9.63
CA ARG A 49 -19.54 -4.96 -9.83
C ARG A 49 -20.45 -4.85 -11.06
N THR A 50 -21.31 -3.83 -11.05
CA THR A 50 -21.90 -3.29 -12.27
C THR A 50 -21.23 -1.94 -12.50
N PRO A 51 -20.21 -1.86 -13.38
CA PRO A 51 -19.44 -0.65 -13.54
C PRO A 51 -20.32 0.47 -14.13
N VAL A 52 -20.10 1.68 -13.65
CA VAL A 52 -20.62 2.89 -14.30
C VAL A 52 -19.71 3.25 -15.47
N LYS A 53 -20.22 4.09 -16.38
CA LYS A 53 -19.43 4.53 -17.53
C LYS A 53 -18.18 5.28 -17.05
N PRO A 54 -16.97 4.89 -17.48
CA PRO A 54 -15.76 5.61 -17.18
C PRO A 54 -15.78 7.07 -17.64
N MET A 55 -15.10 7.93 -16.92
CA MET A 55 -14.95 9.33 -17.27
C MET A 55 -13.95 9.48 -18.45
N GLY A 56 -14.35 10.22 -19.47
CA GLY A 56 -13.49 10.49 -20.63
C GLY A 56 -13.02 9.22 -21.33
N GLU A 57 -11.71 9.08 -21.51
CA GLU A 57 -11.06 7.94 -22.16
C GLU A 57 -10.53 6.90 -21.16
N ALA A 58 -10.81 7.06 -19.86
CA ALA A 58 -10.30 6.18 -18.82
C ALA A 58 -10.67 4.71 -19.08
N LYS A 59 -9.70 3.84 -18.86
CA LYS A 59 -9.83 2.38 -18.96
C LYS A 59 -9.33 1.73 -17.68
N GLU A 60 -9.90 0.58 -17.35
CA GLU A 60 -9.42 -0.17 -16.19
C GLU A 60 -8.03 -0.76 -16.43
N ASP A 61 -7.23 -0.86 -15.37
CA ASP A 61 -5.86 -1.37 -15.45
C ASP A 61 -5.78 -2.77 -16.08
N TRP A 62 -6.75 -3.64 -15.79
CA TRP A 62 -6.82 -4.96 -16.40
C TRP A 62 -7.05 -4.89 -17.90
N TRP A 63 -7.95 -4.03 -18.36
CA TRP A 63 -8.17 -3.85 -19.79
C TRP A 63 -6.89 -3.37 -20.48
N ILE A 64 -6.18 -2.37 -19.89
CA ILE A 64 -4.92 -1.86 -20.42
C ILE A 64 -3.88 -3.00 -20.52
N ALA A 65 -3.70 -3.75 -19.43
CA ALA A 65 -2.75 -4.86 -19.39
C ALA A 65 -3.09 -5.97 -20.41
N LEU A 66 -4.37 -6.32 -20.53
CA LEU A 66 -4.84 -7.33 -21.48
C LEU A 66 -4.65 -6.88 -22.95
N GLN A 67 -4.92 -5.60 -23.25
CA GLN A 67 -4.68 -5.06 -24.60
C GLN A 67 -3.19 -5.09 -24.95
N LEU A 68 -2.31 -4.67 -24.03
CA LEU A 68 -0.87 -4.73 -24.25
C LEU A 68 -0.40 -6.18 -24.43
N GLY A 69 -0.94 -7.10 -23.65
CA GLY A 69 -0.66 -8.53 -23.80
C GLY A 69 -1.03 -9.05 -25.19
N CYS A 70 -2.23 -8.71 -25.69
CA CYS A 70 -2.69 -9.11 -27.02
C CYS A 70 -1.82 -8.54 -28.17
N LEU A 71 -1.06 -7.49 -27.92
CA LEU A 71 -0.15 -6.89 -28.92
C LEU A 71 1.21 -7.62 -28.98
N VAL A 72 1.61 -8.30 -27.90
CA VAL A 72 2.95 -8.91 -27.80
C VAL A 72 2.94 -10.44 -27.87
N ASP A 73 1.77 -11.06 -27.71
CA ASP A 73 1.61 -12.52 -27.73
C ASP A 73 0.22 -12.90 -28.26
N ASP A 74 -0.10 -14.22 -28.33
CA ASP A 74 -1.42 -14.70 -28.80
C ASP A 74 -2.53 -14.10 -27.91
N PRO A 75 -3.49 -13.37 -28.52
CA PRO A 75 -4.60 -12.77 -27.78
C PRO A 75 -5.39 -13.74 -26.89
N LYS A 76 -5.42 -15.04 -27.23
CA LYS A 76 -6.08 -16.08 -26.42
C LYS A 76 -5.46 -16.23 -25.04
N HIS A 77 -4.16 -15.99 -24.89
CA HIS A 77 -3.48 -16.00 -23.59
C HIS A 77 -3.91 -14.81 -22.71
N PHE A 78 -4.46 -13.79 -23.33
CA PHE A 78 -4.92 -12.55 -22.68
C PHE A 78 -6.45 -12.38 -22.80
N PHE A 79 -7.19 -13.48 -22.90
CA PHE A 79 -8.66 -13.50 -22.93
C PHE A 79 -9.26 -12.63 -24.04
N ASP A 80 -8.60 -12.52 -25.18
CA ASP A 80 -8.94 -11.64 -26.30
C ASP A 80 -9.09 -10.17 -25.88
N GLY A 81 -8.39 -9.72 -24.85
CA GLY A 81 -8.46 -8.38 -24.30
C GLY A 81 -9.70 -8.07 -23.46
N ASP A 82 -10.49 -9.07 -23.09
CA ASP A 82 -11.76 -8.93 -22.38
C ASP A 82 -11.61 -9.17 -20.87
N PRO A 83 -11.76 -8.13 -20.01
CA PRO A 83 -11.62 -8.25 -18.57
C PRO A 83 -12.70 -9.14 -17.93
N VAL A 84 -13.90 -9.24 -18.54
CA VAL A 84 -14.95 -10.14 -18.02
C VAL A 84 -14.58 -11.60 -18.26
N LYS A 85 -14.04 -11.93 -19.43
CA LYS A 85 -13.49 -13.28 -19.69
C LYS A 85 -12.34 -13.64 -18.74
N ALA A 86 -11.48 -12.66 -18.44
CA ALA A 86 -10.40 -12.85 -17.47
C ALA A 86 -10.95 -13.12 -16.05
N CYS A 87 -11.94 -12.37 -15.61
CA CYS A 87 -12.64 -12.65 -14.34
C CYS A 87 -13.30 -14.05 -14.35
N ASP A 88 -13.96 -14.41 -15.44
CA ASP A 88 -14.62 -15.70 -15.56
C ASP A 88 -13.67 -16.88 -15.51
N SER A 89 -12.43 -16.74 -15.98
CA SER A 89 -11.43 -17.78 -15.87
C SER A 89 -11.17 -18.19 -14.41
N ILE A 90 -11.21 -17.23 -13.49
CA ILE A 90 -11.04 -17.46 -12.05
C ILE A 90 -12.37 -17.92 -11.42
N LEU A 91 -13.47 -17.25 -11.75
CA LEU A 91 -14.78 -17.52 -11.14
C LEU A 91 -15.32 -18.91 -11.47
N LYS A 92 -14.98 -19.47 -12.63
CA LYS A 92 -15.36 -20.83 -13.03
C LYS A 92 -14.79 -21.90 -12.11
N GLU A 93 -13.59 -21.70 -11.61
CA GLU A 93 -13.00 -22.61 -10.62
C GLU A 93 -13.82 -22.66 -9.31
N TRP A 94 -14.59 -21.61 -9.05
CA TRP A 94 -15.45 -21.47 -7.88
C TRP A 94 -16.91 -21.83 -8.18
N GLY A 95 -17.19 -22.31 -9.38
CA GLY A 95 -18.52 -22.78 -9.80
C GLY A 95 -19.50 -21.66 -10.12
N THR A 96 -19.02 -20.47 -10.52
CA THR A 96 -19.87 -19.34 -10.93
C THR A 96 -19.26 -18.60 -12.13
N THR A 97 -20.01 -17.66 -12.68
CA THR A 97 -19.53 -16.70 -13.69
C THR A 97 -19.76 -15.27 -13.23
N TYR A 98 -19.10 -14.33 -13.90
CA TYR A 98 -19.33 -12.90 -13.65
C TYR A 98 -20.80 -12.52 -13.86
N ALA A 99 -21.39 -12.99 -14.96
CA ALA A 99 -22.78 -12.72 -15.30
C ALA A 99 -23.77 -13.28 -14.28
N ASP A 100 -23.54 -14.49 -13.75
CA ASP A 100 -24.42 -15.09 -12.74
C ASP A 100 -24.28 -14.38 -11.39
N ALA A 101 -23.06 -14.03 -11.00
CA ALA A 101 -22.83 -13.24 -9.80
C ALA A 101 -23.47 -11.83 -9.91
N GLN A 102 -23.44 -11.22 -11.12
CA GLN A 102 -24.06 -9.91 -11.37
C GLN A 102 -25.60 -9.96 -11.25
N LYS A 103 -26.25 -11.01 -11.76
CA LYS A 103 -27.70 -11.19 -11.63
C LYS A 103 -28.15 -11.30 -10.17
N ASN A 104 -27.27 -11.74 -9.28
CA ASN A 104 -27.60 -11.92 -7.87
C ASN A 104 -27.45 -10.63 -7.03
N LEU A 105 -26.91 -9.55 -7.60
CA LEU A 105 -26.77 -8.28 -6.89
C LEU A 105 -28.13 -7.71 -6.43
N PRO A 106 -28.20 -7.09 -5.26
CA PRO A 106 -27.10 -6.74 -4.34
C PRO A 106 -26.62 -7.86 -3.40
N ASN A 107 -27.16 -9.05 -3.52
CA ASN A 107 -26.74 -10.19 -2.72
C ASN A 107 -25.40 -10.74 -3.20
N MET A 108 -24.66 -11.34 -2.27
CA MET A 108 -23.45 -12.09 -2.61
C MET A 108 -23.81 -13.46 -3.18
N THR A 109 -23.10 -13.88 -4.21
CA THR A 109 -23.24 -15.22 -4.77
C THR A 109 -22.50 -16.23 -3.91
N GLN A 110 -23.21 -17.28 -3.49
CA GLN A 110 -22.59 -18.40 -2.79
C GLN A 110 -21.75 -19.19 -3.81
N VAL A 111 -20.49 -19.44 -3.47
CA VAL A 111 -19.57 -20.21 -4.31
C VAL A 111 -19.03 -21.41 -3.55
N GLN A 112 -18.49 -22.38 -4.30
CA GLN A 112 -17.76 -23.48 -3.68
C GLN A 112 -16.45 -22.89 -3.14
N GLY A 113 -16.42 -22.59 -1.85
CA GLY A 113 -15.18 -22.19 -1.18
C GLY A 113 -14.13 -23.27 -1.30
N ALA A 114 -12.87 -22.89 -1.30
CA ALA A 114 -11.79 -23.84 -1.21
C ALA A 114 -12.05 -24.76 0.00
N LYS A 115 -12.28 -26.04 -0.27
CA LYS A 115 -12.46 -27.01 0.81
C LYS A 115 -11.23 -26.94 1.70
N GLN A 116 -11.41 -26.44 2.93
CA GLN A 116 -10.31 -26.44 3.89
C GLN A 116 -9.93 -27.90 4.14
N GLN A 117 -8.73 -28.24 3.76
CA GLN A 117 -8.17 -29.55 4.04
C GLN A 117 -7.20 -29.40 5.22
N PRO A 118 -7.57 -29.80 6.44
CA PRO A 118 -6.64 -29.79 7.55
C PRO A 118 -5.52 -30.78 7.30
N LEU A 119 -4.38 -30.52 7.94
CA LEU A 119 -3.20 -31.40 7.89
C LEU A 119 -2.68 -31.65 6.45
N LYS A 120 -2.67 -30.58 5.64
CA LYS A 120 -2.20 -30.66 4.26
C LYS A 120 -0.77 -31.23 4.14
N TYR A 121 0.08 -30.89 5.12
CA TYR A 121 1.46 -31.37 5.17
C TYR A 121 1.57 -32.89 5.34
N GLU A 122 0.66 -33.52 6.10
CA GLU A 122 0.63 -34.98 6.27
C GLU A 122 0.12 -35.69 5.02
N LYS A 123 -0.75 -35.04 4.26
CA LYS A 123 -1.43 -35.58 3.07
C LYS A 123 -0.66 -35.36 1.78
N GLY A 124 0.53 -34.79 1.84
CA GLY A 124 1.31 -34.46 0.64
C GLY A 124 0.71 -33.34 -0.22
N LEU A 125 -0.18 -32.49 0.32
CA LEU A 125 -0.89 -31.46 -0.41
C LEU A 125 -0.17 -30.10 -0.45
N LEU A 126 0.96 -29.99 0.21
CA LEU A 126 1.78 -28.77 0.19
C LEU A 126 2.96 -28.87 -0.77
N ARG A 127 3.47 -30.07 -1.01
CA ARG A 127 4.62 -30.31 -1.87
C ARG A 127 4.18 -30.68 -3.28
N HIS A 128 4.87 -30.16 -4.27
CA HIS A 128 4.60 -30.47 -5.67
C HIS A 128 4.98 -31.92 -6.06
N ASP A 129 5.83 -32.60 -5.25
CA ASP A 129 6.16 -34.02 -5.42
C ASP A 129 5.14 -34.95 -4.74
N GLY A 130 4.09 -34.43 -4.11
CA GLY A 130 3.05 -35.20 -3.45
C GLY A 130 3.47 -35.92 -2.15
N GLN A 131 4.71 -35.75 -1.70
CA GLN A 131 5.18 -36.35 -0.45
C GLN A 131 4.73 -35.57 0.78
N PRO A 132 4.51 -36.23 1.93
CA PRO A 132 4.26 -35.55 3.19
C PRO A 132 5.35 -34.53 3.52
N GLY A 133 4.95 -33.38 4.10
CA GLY A 133 5.86 -32.33 4.49
C GLY A 133 5.49 -30.96 3.93
N PHE A 134 6.41 -30.04 4.04
CA PHE A 134 6.28 -28.66 3.57
C PHE A 134 7.07 -28.46 2.28
N ASP A 135 6.65 -27.52 1.45
CA ASP A 135 7.35 -27.17 0.21
C ASP A 135 8.57 -26.27 0.53
N THR A 136 9.55 -26.90 1.15
CA THR A 136 10.82 -26.32 1.58
C THR A 136 11.96 -27.27 1.22
N PRO A 137 13.21 -26.80 1.09
CA PRO A 137 14.35 -27.67 0.83
C PRO A 137 14.50 -28.85 1.79
N SER A 138 14.18 -28.64 3.07
CA SER A 138 14.25 -29.71 4.10
C SER A 138 12.98 -30.56 4.18
N GLY A 139 11.89 -30.19 3.50
CA GLY A 139 10.57 -30.81 3.65
C GLY A 139 9.91 -30.51 5.00
N LYS A 140 10.49 -29.67 5.84
CA LYS A 140 10.02 -29.31 7.20
C LYS A 140 9.78 -27.81 7.28
N ILE A 141 9.14 -27.36 8.38
CA ILE A 141 9.11 -25.92 8.71
C ILE A 141 10.55 -25.49 9.00
N GLU A 142 11.04 -24.53 8.21
CA GLU A 142 12.40 -24.01 8.36
C GLU A 142 12.37 -22.78 9.28
N LEU A 143 12.80 -22.98 10.55
CA LEU A 143 12.98 -21.90 11.51
C LEU A 143 14.27 -21.11 11.27
N SER A 144 15.17 -21.67 10.46
CA SER A 144 16.44 -21.08 10.05
C SER A 144 16.39 -20.88 8.53
N SER A 145 16.47 -19.64 8.07
CA SER A 145 16.34 -19.31 6.65
C SER A 145 17.68 -19.47 5.89
N ASN A 146 17.68 -20.34 4.89
CA ASN A 146 18.80 -20.41 3.96
C ASN A 146 18.89 -19.19 3.04
N ILE A 147 17.76 -18.54 2.73
CA ILE A 147 17.72 -17.34 1.90
C ILE A 147 18.48 -16.21 2.60
N THR A 148 18.16 -15.91 3.85
CA THR A 148 18.84 -14.86 4.62
C THR A 148 20.33 -15.16 4.80
N LYS A 149 20.68 -16.45 4.99
CA LYS A 149 22.08 -16.90 5.04
C LYS A 149 22.83 -16.60 3.75
N MET A 150 22.23 -16.88 2.60
CA MET A 150 22.83 -16.60 1.28
C MET A 150 23.10 -15.10 1.08
N HIS A 151 22.29 -14.25 1.69
CA HIS A 151 22.47 -12.79 1.65
C HIS A 151 23.33 -12.24 2.80
N ASN A 152 24.00 -13.08 3.57
CA ASN A 152 24.81 -12.70 4.73
C ASN A 152 24.04 -11.95 5.84
N LEU A 153 22.76 -12.26 5.99
CA LEU A 153 21.86 -11.65 6.98
C LEU A 153 21.64 -12.53 8.23
N GLY A 154 22.44 -13.58 8.38
CA GLY A 154 22.22 -14.60 9.41
C GLY A 154 21.18 -15.61 9.01
N THR A 155 20.85 -16.54 9.90
CA THR A 155 19.87 -17.63 9.63
C THR A 155 18.55 -17.44 10.36
N ILE A 156 18.54 -16.61 11.41
CA ILE A 156 17.37 -16.27 12.22
C ILE A 156 17.31 -14.76 12.43
N PRO A 157 16.13 -14.18 12.61
CA PRO A 157 16.00 -12.77 12.98
C PRO A 157 16.69 -12.49 14.31
N ILE A 158 17.52 -11.47 14.35
CA ILE A 158 18.18 -10.97 15.56
C ILE A 158 17.60 -9.58 15.84
N TYR A 159 17.31 -9.32 17.12
CA TYR A 159 16.90 -7.98 17.52
C TYR A 159 18.01 -6.97 17.24
N VAL A 160 17.66 -5.90 16.56
CA VAL A 160 18.52 -4.74 16.33
C VAL A 160 17.86 -3.56 17.01
N GLU A 161 18.61 -2.84 17.81
CA GLU A 161 18.10 -1.65 18.49
C GLU A 161 17.70 -0.59 17.46
N PRO A 162 16.45 -0.08 17.49
CA PRO A 162 16.01 0.98 16.59
C PRO A 162 16.76 2.29 16.87
N TYR A 163 16.69 3.23 15.93
CA TYR A 163 17.30 4.55 16.09
C TYR A 163 16.89 5.21 17.40
N GLN A 164 17.88 5.60 18.19
CA GLN A 164 17.66 6.25 19.47
C GLN A 164 17.61 7.77 19.33
N PRO A 165 16.77 8.46 20.11
CA PRO A 165 16.78 9.91 20.18
C PRO A 165 18.15 10.46 20.57
N THR A 166 18.50 11.59 19.99
CA THR A 166 19.72 12.35 20.28
C THR A 166 19.36 13.72 20.81
N ALA A 167 20.34 14.47 21.31
CA ALA A 167 20.09 15.87 21.72
C ALA A 167 19.60 16.74 20.56
N GLU A 168 20.05 16.44 19.34
CA GLU A 168 19.63 17.17 18.13
C GLU A 168 18.27 16.72 17.62
N TYR A 169 17.95 15.43 17.70
CA TYR A 169 16.68 14.82 17.25
C TYR A 169 16.03 14.04 18.41
N PRO A 170 15.42 14.74 19.39
CA PRO A 170 15.02 14.12 20.65
C PRO A 170 13.68 13.36 20.60
N ILE A 171 12.94 13.44 19.50
CA ILE A 171 11.61 12.82 19.36
C ILE A 171 11.66 11.65 18.41
N LYS A 172 11.18 10.49 18.85
CA LYS A 172 10.90 9.35 17.94
C LYS A 172 9.67 9.67 17.09
N LEU A 173 9.79 9.62 15.78
CA LEU A 173 8.67 9.88 14.87
C LEU A 173 8.08 8.57 14.37
N ILE A 174 6.82 8.35 14.67
CA ILE A 174 5.99 7.34 14.03
C ILE A 174 5.43 7.96 12.75
N ASN A 175 6.00 7.58 11.62
CA ASN A 175 5.53 8.03 10.31
C ASN A 175 4.59 6.98 9.73
N GLY A 176 3.37 7.35 9.44
CA GLY A 176 2.40 6.42 8.87
C GLY A 176 1.05 6.40 9.57
N THR A 177 0.79 7.34 10.46
CA THR A 177 -0.55 7.51 11.01
C THR A 177 -1.52 7.89 9.90
N ARG A 178 -2.75 7.41 9.98
CA ARG A 178 -3.78 7.62 8.96
C ARG A 178 -4.88 8.52 9.50
N ALA A 179 -5.38 9.40 8.66
CA ALA A 179 -6.63 10.08 8.96
C ALA A 179 -7.76 9.02 9.01
N PRO A 180 -8.69 9.09 9.97
CA PRO A 180 -9.71 8.07 10.18
C PRO A 180 -10.62 7.83 8.98
N TYR A 181 -10.81 8.82 8.13
CA TYR A 181 -11.71 8.83 6.97
C TYR A 181 -11.02 8.62 5.63
N ILE A 182 -9.69 8.43 5.60
CA ILE A 182 -8.92 8.27 4.36
C ILE A 182 -7.85 7.19 4.51
N THR A 183 -7.80 6.30 3.52
CA THR A 183 -6.82 5.22 3.49
C THR A 183 -5.56 5.57 2.72
N HIS A 184 -5.64 6.41 1.68
CA HIS A 184 -4.54 6.72 0.76
C HIS A 184 -4.51 8.20 0.39
N SER A 185 -3.30 8.71 0.18
CA SER A 185 -3.00 10.09 -0.15
C SER A 185 -3.66 10.60 -1.43
N LYS A 186 -3.80 9.74 -2.44
CA LYS A 186 -4.36 10.13 -3.75
C LYS A 186 -5.73 10.76 -3.61
N THR A 187 -6.63 10.13 -2.86
CA THR A 187 -8.00 10.62 -2.68
C THR A 187 -8.08 11.87 -1.83
N ARG A 188 -7.20 12.01 -0.83
CA ARG A 188 -7.20 13.19 0.05
C ARG A 188 -6.84 14.47 -0.69
N SER A 189 -5.68 14.47 -1.36
CA SER A 189 -5.14 15.67 -1.99
C SER A 189 -5.94 16.16 -3.19
N ASP A 190 -6.78 15.30 -3.77
CA ASP A 190 -7.53 15.58 -4.98
C ASP A 190 -9.03 15.72 -4.74
N SER A 191 -9.48 15.57 -3.46
CA SER A 191 -10.87 15.75 -3.05
C SER A 191 -11.07 17.05 -2.28
N PRO A 192 -11.76 18.06 -2.85
CA PRO A 192 -12.04 19.30 -2.13
C PRO A 192 -12.72 19.10 -0.78
N TYR A 193 -13.70 18.17 -0.71
CA TYR A 193 -14.42 17.86 0.53
C TYR A 193 -13.52 17.33 1.64
N LEU A 194 -12.52 16.51 1.29
CA LEU A 194 -11.59 15.97 2.26
C LEU A 194 -10.57 17.02 2.72
N LEU A 195 -10.20 17.94 1.84
CA LEU A 195 -9.36 19.09 2.20
C LEU A 195 -10.09 20.11 3.08
N GLU A 196 -11.41 20.23 2.98
CA GLU A 196 -12.20 21.03 3.93
C GLU A 196 -12.15 20.45 5.35
N ILE A 197 -12.20 19.12 5.48
CA ILE A 197 -12.14 18.42 6.77
C ILE A 197 -10.73 18.57 7.39
N GLU A 198 -9.71 18.36 6.59
CA GLU A 198 -8.30 18.42 7.03
C GLU A 198 -7.44 19.05 5.94
N PRO A 199 -7.21 20.37 6.01
CA PRO A 199 -6.55 21.11 4.93
C PRO A 199 -5.03 20.91 4.89
N MET A 200 -4.44 20.36 5.96
CA MET A 200 -3.00 20.11 6.03
C MET A 200 -2.67 18.93 6.95
N SER A 201 -1.47 18.39 6.79
CA SER A 201 -0.96 17.31 7.64
C SER A 201 -1.00 17.68 9.11
N THR A 202 -1.29 16.71 9.96
CA THR A 202 -1.18 16.84 11.41
C THR A 202 -0.06 15.99 11.98
N VAL A 203 0.52 16.46 13.08
CA VAL A 203 1.45 15.71 13.90
C VAL A 203 0.94 15.66 15.34
N ASP A 204 0.75 14.45 15.86
CA ASP A 204 0.41 14.22 17.26
C ASP A 204 1.65 14.42 18.13
N ILE A 205 1.55 15.28 19.13
CA ILE A 205 2.63 15.61 20.07
C ILE A 205 2.10 15.42 21.49
N ASN A 206 2.86 14.74 22.33
CA ASN A 206 2.48 14.60 23.74
C ASN A 206 2.44 15.98 24.44
N PRO A 207 1.49 16.22 25.35
CA PRO A 207 1.36 17.50 26.07
C PRO A 207 2.64 17.96 26.79
N GLU A 208 3.43 17.03 27.35
CA GLU A 208 4.70 17.36 28.00
C GLU A 208 5.73 17.86 26.99
N ASP A 209 5.83 17.18 25.84
CA ASP A 209 6.74 17.55 24.76
C ASP A 209 6.34 18.87 24.09
N ALA A 210 5.05 19.09 23.89
CA ALA A 210 4.50 20.33 23.34
C ALA A 210 4.80 21.51 24.26
N LYS A 211 4.52 21.37 25.57
CA LYS A 211 4.83 22.39 26.60
C LYS A 211 6.32 22.74 26.65
N ALA A 212 7.18 21.73 26.63
CA ALA A 212 8.63 21.94 26.67
C ALA A 212 9.16 22.72 25.45
N ARG A 213 8.41 22.74 24.36
CA ARG A 213 8.77 23.40 23.07
C ARG A 213 7.95 24.65 22.80
N GLY A 214 7.07 25.06 23.71
CA GLY A 214 6.17 26.20 23.52
C GLY A 214 5.18 26.01 22.37
N ILE A 215 4.81 24.77 22.08
CA ILE A 215 3.86 24.40 21.01
C ILE A 215 2.46 24.27 21.63
N ASN A 216 1.48 24.90 21.03
CA ASN A 216 0.07 24.80 21.39
C ASN A 216 -0.71 23.99 20.35
N GLU A 217 -1.92 23.57 20.72
CA GLU A 217 -2.88 22.97 19.79
C GLU A 217 -3.09 23.86 18.57
N GLY A 218 -2.99 23.30 17.38
CA GLY A 218 -3.21 23.98 16.11
C GLY A 218 -2.02 24.78 15.56
N ASP A 219 -0.94 24.95 16.32
CA ASP A 219 0.26 25.64 15.85
C ASP A 219 0.85 24.96 14.60
N LYS A 220 1.37 25.77 13.68
CA LYS A 220 2.21 25.27 12.60
C LYS A 220 3.58 24.91 13.15
N VAL A 221 4.07 23.74 12.79
CA VAL A 221 5.35 23.23 13.26
C VAL A 221 6.21 22.73 12.09
N LEU A 222 7.51 22.92 12.24
CA LEU A 222 8.54 22.36 11.39
C LEU A 222 9.09 21.10 12.05
N ILE A 223 9.04 20.00 11.32
CA ILE A 223 9.61 18.69 11.69
C ILE A 223 10.83 18.48 10.81
N LYS A 224 11.98 18.27 11.39
CA LYS A 224 13.22 18.07 10.63
C LYS A 224 14.14 17.01 11.23
N ASN A 225 14.95 16.43 10.37
CA ASN A 225 16.10 15.61 10.74
C ASN A 225 17.20 15.74 9.67
N GLN A 226 18.22 14.90 9.74
CA GLN A 226 19.35 14.89 8.79
C GLN A 226 18.96 14.58 7.34
N TYR A 227 17.78 13.98 7.11
CA TYR A 227 17.32 13.55 5.78
C TYR A 227 16.46 14.61 5.08
N GLY A 228 15.76 15.43 5.86
CA GLY A 228 14.88 16.45 5.31
C GLY A 228 14.05 17.19 6.35
N GLN A 229 13.03 17.89 5.85
CA GLN A 229 12.09 18.62 6.69
C GLN A 229 10.68 18.57 6.11
N ALA A 230 9.69 18.57 7.01
CA ALA A 230 8.28 18.62 6.66
C ALA A 230 7.52 19.57 7.60
N ARG A 231 6.37 20.06 7.15
CA ARG A 231 5.47 20.92 7.92
C ARG A 231 4.18 20.21 8.29
N ALA A 232 3.67 20.52 9.48
CA ALA A 232 2.39 20.00 9.91
C ALA A 232 1.71 20.98 10.88
N ARG A 233 0.44 20.74 11.18
CA ARG A 233 -0.26 21.36 12.29
C ARG A 233 -0.13 20.48 13.52
N ALA A 234 0.25 21.04 14.65
CA ALA A 234 0.34 20.32 15.90
C ALA A 234 -1.05 19.93 16.41
N ARG A 235 -1.20 18.69 16.81
CA ARG A 235 -2.31 18.16 17.58
C ARG A 235 -1.76 17.66 18.92
N VAL A 236 -2.07 18.40 19.98
CA VAL A 236 -1.57 18.06 21.32
C VAL A 236 -2.45 16.95 21.91
N SER A 237 -1.89 15.76 22.07
CA SER A 237 -2.66 14.57 22.40
C SER A 237 -1.87 13.56 23.22
N ILE A 238 -2.55 12.90 24.15
CA ILE A 238 -2.01 11.79 24.93
C ILE A 238 -1.97 10.46 24.16
N ILE A 239 -2.41 10.43 22.90
CA ILE A 239 -2.38 9.25 22.05
C ILE A 239 -0.95 8.77 21.77
N VAL A 240 0.00 9.66 21.84
CA VAL A 240 1.43 9.36 21.75
C VAL A 240 2.09 9.54 23.12
N PRO A 241 2.99 8.64 23.54
CA PRO A 241 3.72 8.80 24.79
C PRO A 241 4.75 9.92 24.71
N PRO A 242 5.23 10.45 25.87
CA PRO A 242 6.32 11.42 25.90
C PRO A 242 7.54 10.93 25.12
N GLY A 243 8.22 11.84 24.42
CA GLY A 243 9.36 11.52 23.57
C GLY A 243 9.00 10.89 22.21
N THR A 244 7.70 10.81 21.89
CA THR A 244 7.19 10.26 20.62
C THR A 244 6.22 11.21 19.95
N ALA A 245 6.25 11.27 18.63
CA ALA A 245 5.26 11.98 17.82
C ALA A 245 4.72 11.07 16.72
N GLY A 246 3.48 11.32 16.30
CA GLY A 246 2.82 10.60 15.21
C GLY A 246 2.47 11.53 14.07
N MET A 247 3.00 11.32 12.87
CA MET A 247 2.69 12.16 11.72
C MET A 247 1.97 11.40 10.63
N GLN A 248 0.96 12.04 10.03
CA GLN A 248 0.20 11.46 8.94
C GLN A 248 1.04 11.35 7.67
N TYR A 249 0.95 10.20 7.00
CA TYR A 249 1.60 10.01 5.70
C TYR A 249 0.68 10.42 4.53
N GLY A 250 1.29 10.54 3.36
CA GLY A 250 0.57 10.71 2.10
C GLY A 250 0.19 12.15 1.78
N TRP A 251 0.78 13.11 2.44
CA TRP A 251 0.74 14.51 2.05
C TRP A 251 1.85 14.84 1.04
N ARG A 252 1.70 15.95 0.32
CA ARG A 252 2.62 16.38 -0.75
C ARG A 252 3.41 17.62 -0.36
N GLY A 253 4.37 17.95 -1.20
CA GLY A 253 5.19 19.15 -1.07
C GLY A 253 5.90 19.20 0.28
N ASP A 254 5.81 20.32 0.94
CA ASP A 254 6.44 20.58 2.25
C ASP A 254 5.79 19.83 3.43
N GLN A 255 4.68 19.13 3.19
CA GLN A 255 4.01 18.29 4.18
C GLN A 255 4.32 16.79 4.00
N ASN A 256 5.21 16.46 3.07
CA ASN A 256 5.57 15.08 2.76
C ASN A 256 6.49 14.49 3.82
N THR A 257 5.98 13.58 4.64
CA THR A 257 6.75 12.89 5.69
C THR A 257 7.81 11.95 5.18
N GLN A 258 7.72 11.52 3.91
CA GLN A 258 8.68 10.57 3.32
C GLN A 258 10.10 11.15 3.23
N VAL A 259 10.23 12.48 3.21
CA VAL A 259 11.54 13.15 3.21
C VAL A 259 12.31 12.98 4.53
N LEU A 260 11.63 12.57 5.60
CA LEU A 260 12.20 12.35 6.94
C LEU A 260 12.68 10.90 7.15
N ILE A 261 12.36 9.99 6.23
CA ILE A 261 12.67 8.56 6.36
C ILE A 261 14.12 8.31 5.93
N PRO A 262 14.90 7.54 6.72
CA PRO A 262 16.23 7.09 6.32
C PRO A 262 16.20 6.42 4.96
N ARG A 263 17.18 6.70 4.11
CA ARG A 263 17.33 6.07 2.80
C ARG A 263 18.10 4.76 2.88
N GLU A 264 17.75 3.98 3.89
CA GLU A 264 18.27 2.65 4.12
C GLU A 264 17.13 1.66 3.86
N TRP A 265 17.43 0.58 3.16
CA TRP A 265 16.45 -0.42 2.84
C TRP A 265 16.83 -1.75 3.45
N ASP A 266 15.85 -2.51 3.86
CA ASP A 266 16.08 -3.91 4.18
C ASP A 266 16.69 -4.62 2.97
N LYS A 267 17.80 -5.29 3.17
CA LYS A 267 18.59 -5.88 2.09
C LYS A 267 17.91 -7.03 1.35
N LEU A 268 16.91 -7.64 1.97
CA LEU A 268 16.17 -8.76 1.39
C LEU A 268 14.86 -8.28 0.74
N SER A 269 14.08 -7.50 1.46
CA SER A 269 12.76 -7.05 1.01
C SER A 269 12.76 -5.70 0.29
N GLY A 270 13.83 -4.91 0.43
CA GLY A 270 13.87 -3.52 -0.05
C GLY A 270 12.96 -2.57 0.73
N TYR A 271 12.44 -3.00 1.90
CA TYR A 271 11.51 -2.19 2.67
C TYR A 271 12.21 -1.05 3.41
N ALA A 272 11.60 0.13 3.40
CA ALA A 272 12.12 1.30 4.08
C ALA A 272 11.74 1.31 5.57
N PRO A 273 12.59 1.85 6.47
CA PRO A 273 12.34 1.87 7.91
C PRO A 273 11.38 3.00 8.32
N TYR A 274 10.10 2.89 7.97
CA TYR A 274 9.08 3.93 8.19
C TYR A 274 8.90 4.37 9.64
N PHE A 275 9.15 3.48 10.60
CA PHE A 275 8.93 3.74 12.02
C PHE A 275 10.22 4.01 12.79
N GLU A 276 11.36 4.04 12.11
CA GLU A 276 12.68 4.13 12.74
C GLU A 276 13.36 5.44 12.38
N THR A 277 12.76 6.57 12.72
CA THR A 277 13.38 7.88 12.54
C THR A 277 13.21 8.75 13.78
N THR A 278 14.14 9.67 13.96
CA THR A 278 14.10 10.67 15.02
C THR A 278 14.11 12.07 14.44
N VAL A 279 13.47 13.00 15.11
CA VAL A 279 13.25 14.36 14.61
C VAL A 279 13.36 15.41 15.70
N GLN A 280 13.61 16.63 15.27
CA GLN A 280 13.35 17.86 16.01
C GLN A 280 12.01 18.44 15.55
N ILE A 281 11.19 18.89 16.49
CA ILE A 281 9.93 19.59 16.23
C ILE A 281 10.02 20.98 16.84
N THR A 282 9.78 22.00 16.03
CA THR A 282 9.81 23.40 16.45
C THR A 282 8.57 24.14 15.97
N LYS A 283 8.07 25.09 16.77
CA LYS A 283 7.01 25.99 16.35
C LYS A 283 7.54 26.88 15.22
N GLU A 284 6.75 27.06 14.17
CA GLU A 284 6.99 28.10 13.16
C GLU A 284 6.46 29.45 13.65
N ALA A 285 7.16 30.51 13.28
CA ALA A 285 6.80 31.85 13.66
C ALA A 285 5.54 32.37 12.94
#